data_706ab028f0afbaf0ea646d943856ed9c
#
_entry.id   706ab028f0afbaf0ea646d943856ed9c
#
_cell.length_a   1.000
_cell.length_b   1.000
_cell.length_c   1.000
_cell.angle_alpha   90.00
_cell.angle_beta   90.00
_cell.angle_gamma   90.00
#
_symmetry.space_group_name_H-M   'P 1'
#
loop_
_entity.id
_entity.type
_entity.pdbx_description
1 polymer ?
#
loop_
_entity_poly.entity_id
_entity_poly.type
_entity_poly.pdbx_seq_one_letter_code
_entity_poly.pdbx_strand_id
1 'polypeptide(L)'
;MSVKNILISQQQPSTASPYTSIAEKFGVNFDFKPFYKISPLSSREFRAQRINILDHTAIVFSARSTIDAFFLLCEELRVKVPETMKYFCTSEAVANYLQKHIVYRKRKIFFGDGTPQSIVGLKECVIAH
;
A
#
# COMPACT_ATOMS: atom_id res chain seq x y z
N MET A 1 -36.06 -14.68 0.58
CA MET A 1 -35.91 -13.25 0.96
C MET A 1 -34.76 -12.64 0.22
N SER A 2 -34.98 -11.62 -0.59
CA SER A 2 -33.90 -11.01 -1.38
C SER A 2 -33.25 -9.87 -0.63
N VAL A 3 -31.95 -9.81 -0.72
CA VAL A 3 -31.16 -8.66 -0.22
C VAL A 3 -31.37 -7.49 -1.16
N LYS A 4 -31.72 -6.32 -0.65
CA LYS A 4 -31.94 -5.11 -1.46
C LYS A 4 -30.91 -4.01 -1.21
N ASN A 5 -30.49 -3.83 0.03
CA ASN A 5 -29.57 -2.77 0.43
C ASN A 5 -28.36 -3.38 1.13
N ILE A 6 -27.15 -3.01 0.68
CA ILE A 6 -25.91 -3.51 1.23
C ILE A 6 -25.05 -2.32 1.62
N LEU A 7 -24.59 -2.30 2.88
CA LEU A 7 -23.65 -1.31 3.39
C LEU A 7 -22.23 -1.86 3.23
N ILE A 8 -21.36 -1.10 2.58
CA ILE A 8 -19.96 -1.47 2.38
C ILE A 8 -19.07 -0.46 3.09
N SER A 9 -18.24 -0.97 4.01
CA SER A 9 -17.32 -0.16 4.79
C SER A 9 -16.04 0.15 4.00
N GLN A 10 -16.19 0.94 2.96
CA GLN A 10 -15.07 1.46 2.17
C GLN A 10 -15.49 2.73 1.44
N GLN A 11 -14.53 3.45 0.88
CA GLN A 11 -14.82 4.59 0.03
C GLN A 11 -15.47 4.13 -1.28
N GLN A 12 -16.38 4.96 -1.80
CA GLN A 12 -17.00 4.68 -3.09
C GLN A 12 -15.93 4.65 -4.19
N PRO A 13 -15.89 3.60 -5.02
CA PRO A 13 -14.97 3.53 -6.16
C PRO A 13 -15.22 4.68 -7.13
N SER A 14 -14.15 5.31 -7.63
CA SER A 14 -14.23 6.40 -8.59
C SER A 14 -14.45 5.93 -10.03
N THR A 15 -14.26 4.65 -10.30
CA THR A 15 -14.42 4.03 -11.62
C THR A 15 -15.35 2.83 -11.53
N ALA A 16 -15.77 2.31 -12.68
CA ALA A 16 -16.56 1.07 -12.72
C ALA A 16 -15.86 -0.05 -11.94
N SER A 17 -16.59 -0.69 -11.06
CA SER A 17 -16.09 -1.73 -10.18
C SER A 17 -16.98 -2.97 -10.27
N PRO A 18 -16.57 -4.13 -9.72
CA PRO A 18 -17.44 -5.32 -9.64
C PRO A 18 -18.78 -5.05 -8.96
N TYR A 19 -18.83 -4.08 -8.03
CA TYR A 19 -20.07 -3.70 -7.36
C TYR A 19 -21.12 -3.14 -8.32
N THR A 20 -20.70 -2.35 -9.32
CA THR A 20 -21.61 -1.81 -10.32
C THR A 20 -22.31 -2.91 -11.10
N SER A 21 -21.56 -3.92 -11.56
CA SER A 21 -22.10 -5.05 -12.29
C SER A 21 -23.07 -5.88 -11.44
N ILE A 22 -22.74 -6.07 -10.17
CA ILE A 22 -23.59 -6.80 -9.22
C ILE A 22 -24.88 -6.02 -8.97
N ALA A 23 -24.81 -4.71 -8.78
CA ALA A 23 -25.97 -3.86 -8.57
C ALA A 23 -26.94 -3.94 -9.75
N GLU A 24 -26.44 -3.84 -10.97
CA GLU A 24 -27.25 -3.95 -12.19
C GLU A 24 -27.86 -5.33 -12.38
N LYS A 25 -27.05 -6.38 -12.16
CA LYS A 25 -27.49 -7.77 -12.40
C LYS A 25 -28.53 -8.23 -11.38
N PHE A 26 -28.40 -7.85 -10.11
CA PHE A 26 -29.25 -8.35 -9.03
C PHE A 26 -30.21 -7.32 -8.46
N GLY A 27 -30.20 -6.09 -8.96
CA GLY A 27 -31.08 -5.02 -8.49
C GLY A 27 -30.85 -4.62 -7.03
N VAL A 28 -29.62 -4.72 -6.54
CA VAL A 28 -29.24 -4.32 -5.19
C VAL A 28 -28.65 -2.91 -5.16
N ASN A 29 -28.84 -2.23 -4.04
CA ASN A 29 -28.24 -0.92 -3.78
C ASN A 29 -27.05 -1.08 -2.86
N PHE A 30 -25.95 -0.43 -3.22
CA PHE A 30 -24.75 -0.37 -2.39
C PHE A 30 -24.61 1.03 -1.79
N ASP A 31 -24.47 1.08 -0.46
CA ASP A 31 -24.10 2.29 0.27
C ASP A 31 -22.66 2.16 0.74
N PHE A 32 -21.79 3.05 0.26
CA PHE A 32 -20.39 3.07 0.61
C PHE A 32 -20.15 4.07 1.75
N LYS A 33 -19.75 3.57 2.91
CA LYS A 33 -19.46 4.37 4.11
C LYS A 33 -18.19 3.85 4.77
N PRO A 34 -17.06 4.54 4.62
CA PRO A 34 -15.84 4.15 5.33
C PRO A 34 -16.03 4.40 6.83
N PHE A 35 -15.75 3.39 7.65
CA PHE A 35 -15.84 3.49 9.11
C PHE A 35 -14.52 3.97 9.74
N TYR A 36 -13.46 4.01 8.96
CA TYR A 36 -12.17 4.54 9.38
C TYR A 36 -11.49 5.23 8.19
N LYS A 37 -10.55 6.09 8.52
CA LYS A 37 -9.74 6.79 7.53
C LYS A 37 -8.26 6.56 7.84
N ILE A 38 -7.50 6.17 6.82
CA ILE A 38 -6.05 6.08 6.91
C ILE A 38 -5.47 7.42 6.48
N SER A 39 -4.71 8.05 7.37
CA SER A 39 -4.03 9.31 7.09
C SER A 39 -2.53 9.13 7.30
N PRO A 40 -1.67 9.66 6.42
CA PRO A 40 -0.24 9.64 6.65
C PRO A 40 0.13 10.51 7.85
N LEU A 41 1.20 10.15 8.54
CA LEU A 41 1.77 11.02 9.56
C LEU A 41 2.25 12.32 8.92
N SER A 42 2.08 13.43 9.62
CA SER A 42 2.68 14.69 9.20
C SER A 42 4.20 14.63 9.36
N SER A 43 4.91 15.48 8.61
CA SER A 43 6.35 15.59 8.75
C SER A 43 6.78 15.95 10.17
N ARG A 44 5.98 16.77 10.86
CA ARG A 44 6.22 17.15 12.25
C ARG A 44 6.12 15.96 13.20
N GLU A 45 5.06 15.15 13.07
CA GLU A 45 4.86 13.95 13.88
C GLU A 45 5.96 12.92 13.66
N PHE A 46 6.38 12.75 12.41
CA PHE A 46 7.47 11.83 12.07
C PHE A 46 8.81 12.31 12.65
N ARG A 47 9.12 13.61 12.54
CA ARG A 47 10.35 14.17 13.12
C ARG A 47 10.42 13.98 14.64
N ALA A 48 9.27 14.04 15.32
CA ALA A 48 9.20 13.81 16.75
C ALA A 48 9.64 12.39 17.16
N GLN A 49 9.52 11.41 16.25
CA GLN A 49 9.96 10.04 16.50
C GLN A 49 11.47 9.85 16.35
N ARG A 50 12.20 10.84 15.84
CA ARG A 50 13.67 10.83 15.67
C ARG A 50 14.19 9.65 14.82
N ILE A 51 13.42 9.21 13.83
CA ILE A 51 13.82 8.18 12.88
C ILE A 51 14.44 8.86 11.67
N ASN A 52 15.64 8.44 11.28
CA ASN A 52 16.27 8.90 10.05
C ASN A 52 16.14 7.83 8.96
N ILE A 53 15.41 8.16 7.91
CA ILE A 53 15.18 7.26 6.77
C ILE A 53 16.49 6.82 6.12
N LEU A 54 17.46 7.73 6.04
CA LEU A 54 18.75 7.47 5.38
C LEU A 54 19.68 6.52 6.14
N ASP A 55 19.38 6.24 7.41
CA ASP A 55 20.12 5.25 8.20
C ASP A 55 19.71 3.81 7.84
N HIS A 56 18.67 3.64 7.04
CA HIS A 56 18.14 2.34 6.67
C HIS A 56 18.53 1.98 5.23
N THR A 57 18.85 0.72 5.01
CA THR A 57 19.25 0.19 3.69
C THR A 57 18.12 -0.52 2.97
N ALA A 58 17.01 -0.80 3.67
CA ALA A 58 15.87 -1.47 3.13
C ALA A 58 14.58 -0.98 3.81
N ILE A 59 13.46 -1.09 3.08
CA ILE A 59 12.14 -0.77 3.59
C ILE A 59 11.14 -1.85 3.18
N VAL A 60 10.20 -2.17 4.07
CA VAL A 60 9.12 -3.12 3.80
C VAL A 60 7.81 -2.37 3.62
N PHE A 61 7.12 -2.61 2.53
CA PHE A 61 5.78 -2.08 2.27
C PHE A 61 4.75 -3.20 2.30
N SER A 62 3.70 -3.00 3.09
CA SER A 62 2.60 -3.95 3.23
C SER A 62 1.33 -3.55 2.47
N ALA A 63 1.22 -2.30 2.05
CA ALA A 63 0.03 -1.77 1.38
C ALA A 63 0.39 -0.59 0.46
N ARG A 64 -0.50 -0.29 -0.49
CA ARG A 64 -0.34 0.85 -1.39
C ARG A 64 -0.37 2.19 -0.63
N SER A 65 -1.22 2.30 0.38
CA SER A 65 -1.32 3.51 1.21
C SER A 65 -0.02 3.83 1.94
N THR A 66 0.73 2.82 2.38
CA THR A 66 2.04 3.03 3.02
C THR A 66 3.09 3.52 2.04
N ILE A 67 3.02 3.10 0.78
CA ILE A 67 3.90 3.60 -0.27
C ILE A 67 3.64 5.09 -0.52
N ASP A 68 2.39 5.48 -0.71
CA ASP A 68 2.02 6.88 -0.92
C ASP A 68 2.43 7.76 0.27
N ALA A 69 2.16 7.29 1.49
CA ALA A 69 2.51 8.02 2.72
C ALA A 69 4.03 8.19 2.86
N PHE A 70 4.81 7.16 2.54
CA PHE A 70 6.27 7.20 2.61
C PHE A 70 6.87 8.23 1.64
N PHE A 71 6.45 8.21 0.37
CA PHE A 71 6.99 9.13 -0.62
C PHE A 71 6.52 10.56 -0.41
N LEU A 72 5.29 10.76 0.05
CA LEU A 72 4.82 12.08 0.46
C LEU A 72 5.65 12.64 1.62
N LEU A 73 5.93 11.81 2.61
CA LEU A 73 6.75 12.18 3.75
C LEU A 73 8.18 12.53 3.33
N CYS A 74 8.78 11.75 2.44
CA CYS A 74 10.11 12.03 1.87
C CYS A 74 10.13 13.38 1.15
N GLU A 75 9.10 13.70 0.39
CA GLU A 75 8.96 14.98 -0.30
C GLU A 75 8.87 16.13 0.70
N GLU A 76 8.03 16.02 1.72
CA GLU A 76 7.88 17.04 2.76
C GLU A 76 9.17 17.26 3.57
N LEU A 77 9.90 16.18 3.86
CA LEU A 77 11.17 16.23 4.58
C LEU A 77 12.36 16.61 3.69
N ARG A 78 12.14 16.72 2.39
CA ARG A 78 13.20 16.93 1.39
C ARG A 78 14.28 15.87 1.44
N VAL A 79 13.88 14.62 1.70
CA VAL A 79 14.76 13.47 1.71
C VAL A 79 14.72 12.79 0.35
N LYS A 80 15.88 12.62 -0.27
CA LYS A 80 16.01 11.84 -1.50
C LYS A 80 16.41 10.42 -1.13
N VAL A 81 15.53 9.45 -1.47
CA VAL A 81 15.82 8.05 -1.22
C VAL A 81 16.98 7.59 -2.08
N PRO A 82 18.05 7.00 -1.50
CA PRO A 82 19.19 6.52 -2.28
C PRO A 82 18.80 5.44 -3.27
N GLU A 83 19.48 5.40 -4.42
CA GLU A 83 19.29 4.33 -5.40
C GLU A 83 19.68 2.94 -4.87
N THR A 84 20.48 2.90 -3.80
CA THR A 84 20.89 1.65 -3.14
C THR A 84 19.82 1.07 -2.23
N MET A 85 18.75 1.82 -1.94
CA MET A 85 17.66 1.35 -1.08
C MET A 85 16.99 0.11 -1.68
N LYS A 86 16.82 -0.92 -0.87
CA LYS A 86 16.09 -2.13 -1.24
C LYS A 86 14.65 -2.03 -0.75
N TYR A 87 13.73 -2.56 -1.55
CA TYR A 87 12.30 -2.55 -1.26
C TYR A 87 11.76 -3.96 -1.19
N PHE A 88 11.10 -4.28 -0.08
CA PHE A 88 10.44 -5.57 0.12
C PHE A 88 8.94 -5.34 0.21
N CYS A 89 8.17 -5.97 -0.65
CA CYS A 89 6.73 -5.82 -0.74
C CYS A 89 6.04 -7.14 -0.39
N THR A 90 4.88 -7.06 0.26
CA THR A 90 4.15 -8.27 0.67
C THR A 90 3.52 -9.01 -0.51
N SER A 91 3.29 -8.32 -1.64
CA SER A 91 2.72 -8.92 -2.84
C SER A 91 3.25 -8.26 -4.10
N GLU A 92 3.05 -8.93 -5.24
CA GLU A 92 3.38 -8.39 -6.55
C GLU A 92 2.57 -7.10 -6.85
N ALA A 93 1.30 -7.04 -6.43
CA ALA A 93 0.46 -5.87 -6.62
C ALA A 93 1.04 -4.63 -5.93
N VAL A 94 1.57 -4.78 -4.72
CA VAL A 94 2.25 -3.71 -3.97
C VAL A 94 3.54 -3.31 -4.69
N ALA A 95 4.33 -4.28 -5.14
CA ALA A 95 5.56 -4.02 -5.89
C ALA A 95 5.29 -3.27 -7.21
N ASN A 96 4.24 -3.63 -7.92
CA ASN A 96 3.83 -2.94 -9.15
C ASN A 96 3.38 -1.51 -8.87
N TYR A 97 2.68 -1.29 -7.77
CA TYR A 97 2.27 0.06 -7.36
C TYR A 97 3.47 0.94 -7.03
N LEU A 98 4.51 0.37 -6.44
CA LEU A 98 5.74 1.08 -6.11
C LEU A 98 6.41 1.71 -7.34
N GLN A 99 6.22 1.13 -8.53
CA GLN A 99 6.77 1.64 -9.78
C GLN A 99 6.22 3.01 -10.19
N LYS A 100 5.13 3.47 -9.59
CA LYS A 100 4.63 4.84 -9.78
C LYS A 100 5.55 5.89 -9.17
N HIS A 101 6.37 5.51 -8.21
CA HIS A 101 7.25 6.41 -7.47
C HIS A 101 8.72 6.22 -7.81
N ILE A 102 9.11 5.01 -8.23
CA ILE A 102 10.51 4.68 -8.55
C ILE A 102 10.59 3.90 -9.85
N VAL A 103 11.76 3.96 -10.50
CA VAL A 103 12.04 3.11 -11.66
C VAL A 103 12.26 1.68 -11.19
N TYR A 104 11.54 0.73 -11.81
CA TYR A 104 11.66 -0.68 -11.47
C TYR A 104 13.06 -1.22 -11.76
N ARG A 105 13.63 -1.90 -10.77
CA ARG A 105 14.89 -2.64 -10.91
C ARG A 105 14.79 -3.96 -10.17
N LYS A 106 14.92 -5.07 -10.87
CA LYS A 106 14.80 -6.43 -10.31
C LYS A 106 15.67 -6.69 -9.09
N ARG A 107 16.83 -6.04 -9.01
CA ARG A 107 17.79 -6.23 -7.91
C ARG A 107 17.45 -5.46 -6.64
N LYS A 108 16.42 -4.62 -6.69
CA LYS A 108 16.07 -3.70 -5.58
C LYS A 108 14.65 -3.89 -5.07
N ILE A 109 13.79 -4.51 -5.86
CA ILE A 109 12.39 -4.73 -5.50
C ILE A 109 12.13 -6.23 -5.40
N PHE A 110 11.73 -6.68 -4.23
CA PHE A 110 11.44 -8.07 -3.92
C PHE A 110 10.02 -8.16 -3.37
N PHE A 111 9.30 -9.22 -3.65
CA PHE A 111 7.93 -9.37 -3.19
C PHE A 111 7.54 -10.81 -2.86
N GLY A 112 6.58 -10.96 -1.94
CA GLY A 112 5.92 -12.22 -1.64
C GLY A 112 4.63 -12.40 -2.44
N ASP A 113 3.88 -13.45 -2.14
CA ASP A 113 2.64 -13.80 -2.85
C ASP A 113 1.37 -13.11 -2.29
N GLY A 114 1.49 -12.38 -1.19
CA GLY A 114 0.38 -11.66 -0.58
C GLY A 114 -0.49 -12.48 0.37
N THR A 115 -0.17 -13.76 0.58
CA THR A 115 -0.86 -14.61 1.56
C THR A 115 -0.30 -14.42 2.97
N PRO A 116 -0.95 -14.91 4.03
CA PRO A 116 -0.37 -14.90 5.37
C PRO A 116 1.00 -15.58 5.45
N GLN A 117 1.23 -16.60 4.63
CA GLN A 117 2.53 -17.25 4.51
C GLN A 117 3.56 -16.37 3.79
N SER A 118 3.14 -15.33 3.09
CA SER A 118 4.07 -14.44 2.39
C SER A 118 4.99 -13.68 3.34
N ILE A 119 4.60 -13.50 4.60
CA ILE A 119 5.47 -12.91 5.62
C ILE A 119 6.70 -13.80 5.84
N VAL A 120 6.52 -15.13 5.85
CA VAL A 120 7.63 -16.08 5.97
C VAL A 120 8.51 -16.04 4.73
N GLY A 121 7.89 -16.06 3.54
CA GLY A 121 8.61 -15.93 2.26
C GLY A 121 9.37 -14.61 2.15
N LEU A 122 8.78 -13.52 2.63
CA LEU A 122 9.43 -12.22 2.68
C LEU A 122 10.65 -12.25 3.62
N LYS A 123 10.54 -12.91 4.77
CA LYS A 123 11.65 -13.11 5.69
C LYS A 123 12.82 -13.83 5.01
N GLU A 124 12.55 -14.91 4.31
CA GLU A 124 13.57 -15.65 3.55
C GLU A 124 14.21 -14.76 2.47
N CYS A 125 13.42 -13.97 1.77
CA CYS A 125 13.91 -13.03 0.77
C CYS A 125 14.83 -11.97 1.38
N VAL A 126 14.48 -11.43 2.55
CA VAL A 126 15.32 -10.47 3.29
C VAL A 126 16.64 -11.09 3.71
N ILE A 127 16.65 -12.34 4.17
CA ILE A 127 17.85 -13.06 4.58
C ILE A 127 18.76 -13.32 3.37
N ALA A 128 18.17 -13.62 2.18
CA ALA A 128 18.92 -13.92 0.97
C ALA A 128 19.56 -12.69 0.31
N HIS A 129 19.06 -11.51 0.60
CA HIS A 129 19.47 -10.24 -0.04
C HIS A 129 19.86 -9.17 0.97
#